data_e5b2aee8a795df501cd1b3c9ee114b9b
#
_entry.id   e5b2aee8a795df501cd1b3c9ee114b9b
#
_cell.length_a   1.000
_cell.length_b   1.000
_cell.length_c   1.000
_cell.angle_alpha   90.00
_cell.angle_beta   90.00
_cell.angle_gamma   90.00
#
_symmetry.space_group_name_H-M   'P 1'
#
loop_
_entity.id
_entity.type
_entity.pdbx_description
1 polymer ?
#
loop_
_entity_poly.entity_id
_entity_poly.type
_entity_poly.pdbx_seq_one_letter_code
_entity_poly.pdbx_strand_id
1 'polypeptide(L)'
;MALVKELLGKAPQIGENTFLAETATIIGDVVMGKDCSIWYNAVIRGDVNYIKMGDKVNVQDNAMLHCTFEKFPLEIGNNVSIGHNAIVHGCRIKDNVLIGMGSIVMDDCLVEENSIVGAGSVVTQGTHIKSGEVWGGVPARKIKDISSALLEGEVNRIANNYVKYSSWYKE
;
A
#
# COMPACT_ATOMS: atom_id res chain seq x y z
N MET A 1 -19.92 5.20 7.66
CA MET A 1 -19.49 3.93 6.99
C MET A 1 -18.66 4.29 5.78
N ALA A 2 -17.57 3.57 5.52
CA ALA A 2 -16.73 3.75 4.34
C ALA A 2 -17.56 3.74 3.03
N LEU A 3 -17.11 4.48 2.02
CA LEU A 3 -17.71 4.42 0.69
C LEU A 3 -17.13 3.22 -0.07
N VAL A 4 -17.88 2.13 -0.15
CA VAL A 4 -17.54 0.96 -0.98
C VAL A 4 -18.48 0.97 -2.19
N LYS A 5 -17.92 1.17 -3.40
CA LYS A 5 -18.72 1.41 -4.60
C LYS A 5 -18.39 0.43 -5.73
N GLU A 6 -19.39 -0.29 -6.18
CA GLU A 6 -19.32 -1.03 -7.45
C GLU A 6 -19.22 -0.05 -8.63
N LEU A 7 -18.40 -0.39 -9.61
CA LEU A 7 -18.29 0.35 -10.86
C LEU A 7 -18.10 -0.61 -12.04
N LEU A 8 -18.85 -0.41 -13.12
CA LEU A 8 -18.79 -1.22 -14.34
C LEU A 8 -18.92 -2.74 -14.09
N GLY A 9 -19.79 -3.13 -13.15
CA GLY A 9 -20.01 -4.53 -12.79
C GLY A 9 -18.90 -5.16 -11.94
N LYS A 10 -17.96 -4.36 -11.43
CA LYS A 10 -16.89 -4.78 -10.53
C LYS A 10 -17.13 -4.20 -9.13
N ALA A 11 -17.40 -5.06 -8.18
CA ALA A 11 -17.56 -4.71 -6.77
C ALA A 11 -16.29 -5.03 -5.99
N PRO A 12 -15.84 -4.14 -5.08
CA PRO A 12 -14.71 -4.43 -4.21
C PRO A 12 -14.94 -5.69 -3.37
N GLN A 13 -13.95 -6.57 -3.32
CA GLN A 13 -13.93 -7.78 -2.49
C GLN A 13 -13.03 -7.51 -1.28
N ILE A 14 -13.63 -7.50 -0.10
CA ILE A 14 -12.97 -7.15 1.17
C ILE A 14 -12.78 -8.44 1.96
N GLY A 15 -11.52 -8.77 2.28
CA GLY A 15 -11.19 -9.94 3.09
C GLY A 15 -11.64 -9.82 4.55
N GLU A 16 -11.69 -10.95 5.22
CA GLU A 16 -12.11 -11.06 6.63
C GLU A 16 -11.28 -10.15 7.55
N ASN A 17 -11.88 -9.72 8.64
CA ASN A 17 -11.26 -8.88 9.68
C ASN A 17 -10.70 -7.54 9.18
N THR A 18 -11.01 -7.11 7.96
CA THR A 18 -10.55 -5.83 7.43
C THR A 18 -11.27 -4.66 8.11
N PHE A 19 -10.51 -3.66 8.52
CA PHE A 19 -11.02 -2.39 9.06
C PHE A 19 -11.12 -1.36 7.93
N LEU A 20 -12.27 -0.69 7.84
CA LEU A 20 -12.49 0.44 6.93
C LEU A 20 -12.95 1.64 7.76
N ALA A 21 -12.13 2.70 7.81
CA ALA A 21 -12.51 3.97 8.45
C ALA A 21 -13.71 4.60 7.72
N GLU A 22 -14.53 5.37 8.43
CA GLU A 22 -15.80 5.92 7.90
C GLU A 22 -15.63 6.77 6.63
N THR A 23 -14.47 7.40 6.47
CA THR A 23 -14.17 8.25 5.31
C THR A 23 -13.29 7.57 4.26
N ALA A 24 -12.97 6.28 4.45
CA ALA A 24 -12.26 5.51 3.43
C ALA A 24 -13.15 5.31 2.18
N THR A 25 -12.52 5.32 1.02
CA THR A 25 -13.20 5.19 -0.27
C THR A 25 -12.59 4.05 -1.09
N ILE A 26 -13.38 3.02 -1.43
CA ILE A 26 -12.95 1.87 -2.21
C ILE A 26 -13.89 1.71 -3.41
N ILE A 27 -13.35 1.76 -4.64
CA ILE A 27 -14.16 1.78 -5.87
C ILE A 27 -13.66 0.75 -6.88
N GLY A 28 -14.57 0.00 -7.48
CA GLY A 28 -14.33 -0.81 -8.68
C GLY A 28 -13.63 -2.14 -8.42
N ASP A 29 -12.73 -2.54 -9.31
CA ASP A 29 -12.04 -3.83 -9.31
C ASP A 29 -10.91 -3.86 -8.28
N VAL A 30 -11.29 -4.03 -7.02
CA VAL A 30 -10.36 -4.07 -5.87
C VAL A 30 -10.57 -5.38 -5.13
N VAL A 31 -9.48 -6.11 -4.90
CA VAL A 31 -9.47 -7.33 -4.07
C VAL A 31 -8.49 -7.14 -2.92
N MET A 32 -8.95 -7.32 -1.69
CA MET A 32 -8.14 -7.24 -0.47
C MET A 32 -8.11 -8.58 0.25
N GLY A 33 -6.94 -8.94 0.77
CA GLY A 33 -6.79 -10.05 1.70
C GLY A 33 -7.39 -9.74 3.08
N LYS A 34 -7.15 -10.64 4.03
CA LYS A 34 -7.62 -10.52 5.41
C LYS A 34 -6.74 -9.61 6.27
N ASP A 35 -7.28 -9.18 7.41
CA ASP A 35 -6.58 -8.37 8.42
C ASP A 35 -6.01 -7.05 7.88
N CYS A 36 -6.57 -6.53 6.78
CA CYS A 36 -6.19 -5.23 6.24
C CYS A 36 -6.80 -4.07 7.04
N SER A 37 -6.25 -2.87 6.88
CA SER A 37 -6.83 -1.66 7.49
C SER A 37 -6.69 -0.46 6.56
N ILE A 38 -7.83 0.16 6.24
CA ILE A 38 -7.92 1.31 5.35
C ILE A 38 -8.39 2.51 6.18
N TRP A 39 -7.51 3.48 6.30
CA TRP A 39 -7.66 4.56 7.26
C TRP A 39 -8.37 5.79 6.68
N TYR A 40 -8.47 6.84 7.49
CA TYR A 40 -9.31 8.00 7.17
C TYR A 40 -8.87 8.71 5.89
N ASN A 41 -9.83 8.97 5.01
CA ASN A 41 -9.64 9.62 3.71
C ASN A 41 -8.70 8.89 2.74
N ALA A 42 -8.31 7.65 3.02
CA ALA A 42 -7.59 6.83 2.06
C ALA A 42 -8.52 6.48 0.89
N VAL A 43 -7.99 6.52 -0.34
CA VAL A 43 -8.73 6.22 -1.57
C VAL A 43 -8.06 5.07 -2.29
N ILE A 44 -8.83 4.01 -2.58
CA ILE A 44 -8.40 2.87 -3.39
C ILE A 44 -9.34 2.77 -4.57
N ARG A 45 -8.86 3.12 -5.78
CA ARG A 45 -9.72 3.25 -6.94
C ARG A 45 -9.25 2.37 -8.10
N GLY A 46 -9.90 1.22 -8.26
CA GLY A 46 -9.70 0.23 -9.33
C GLY A 46 -10.73 0.40 -10.44
N ASP A 47 -10.84 1.60 -11.02
CA ASP A 47 -11.84 1.94 -12.03
C ASP A 47 -11.33 1.76 -13.47
N VAL A 48 -10.04 1.85 -13.68
CA VAL A 48 -9.40 1.76 -15.00
C VAL A 48 -8.54 0.51 -15.17
N ASN A 49 -8.18 -0.14 -14.06
CA ASN A 49 -7.49 -1.42 -14.00
C ASN A 49 -7.73 -2.03 -12.60
N TYR A 50 -7.31 -3.28 -12.38
CA TYR A 50 -7.49 -3.92 -11.09
C TYR A 50 -6.44 -3.49 -10.04
N ILE A 51 -6.85 -3.55 -8.78
CA ILE A 51 -5.98 -3.46 -7.61
C ILE A 51 -6.10 -4.75 -6.81
N LYS A 52 -4.99 -5.42 -6.55
CA LYS A 52 -4.93 -6.61 -5.68
C LYS A 52 -4.01 -6.36 -4.50
N MET A 53 -4.49 -6.65 -3.31
CA MET A 53 -3.75 -6.51 -2.06
C MET A 53 -3.79 -7.84 -1.31
N GLY A 54 -2.65 -8.24 -0.76
CA GLY A 54 -2.53 -9.40 0.11
C GLY A 54 -3.08 -9.17 1.51
N ASP A 55 -2.65 -10.02 2.44
CA ASP A 55 -3.04 -9.97 3.85
C ASP A 55 -2.25 -8.92 4.63
N LYS A 56 -2.84 -8.38 5.70
CA LYS A 56 -2.18 -7.42 6.62
C LYS A 56 -1.61 -6.20 5.95
N VAL A 57 -2.28 -5.68 4.93
CA VAL A 57 -1.92 -4.42 4.29
C VAL A 57 -2.60 -3.28 5.03
N ASN A 58 -1.84 -2.25 5.44
CA ASN A 58 -2.42 -1.03 5.95
C ASN A 58 -2.22 0.12 4.97
N VAL A 59 -3.32 0.81 4.66
CA VAL A 59 -3.34 2.00 3.82
C VAL A 59 -3.72 3.17 4.72
N GLN A 60 -2.72 3.97 5.08
CA GLN A 60 -2.85 4.99 6.10
C GLN A 60 -3.57 6.25 5.59
N ASP A 61 -3.86 7.16 6.51
CA ASP A 61 -4.70 8.32 6.25
C ASP A 61 -4.24 9.13 5.02
N ASN A 62 -5.21 9.53 4.21
CA ASN A 62 -5.02 10.30 2.97
C ASN A 62 -4.15 9.62 1.89
N ALA A 63 -3.79 8.36 2.03
CA ALA A 63 -3.04 7.68 0.97
C ALA A 63 -3.93 7.40 -0.25
N MET A 64 -3.31 7.43 -1.46
CA MET A 64 -4.00 7.23 -2.73
C MET A 64 -3.42 6.03 -3.48
N LEU A 65 -4.25 5.04 -3.79
CA LEU A 65 -3.92 3.88 -4.59
C LEU A 65 -4.71 3.91 -5.89
N HIS A 66 -4.01 3.88 -7.04
CA HIS A 66 -4.64 3.93 -8.34
C HIS A 66 -3.83 3.15 -9.40
N CYS A 67 -4.30 3.14 -10.63
CA CYS A 67 -3.75 2.36 -11.74
C CYS A 67 -3.73 3.17 -13.03
N THR A 68 -2.97 2.72 -14.04
CA THR A 68 -3.07 3.24 -15.41
C THR A 68 -3.98 2.35 -16.25
N PHE A 69 -4.89 2.98 -17.01
CA PHE A 69 -5.87 2.33 -17.87
C PHE A 69 -5.23 1.25 -18.75
N GLU A 70 -5.74 0.04 -18.64
CA GLU A 70 -5.35 -1.17 -19.41
C GLU A 70 -3.84 -1.50 -19.44
N LYS A 71 -2.99 -0.73 -18.74
CA LYS A 71 -1.52 -0.86 -18.87
C LYS A 71 -0.85 -1.32 -17.60
N PHE A 72 -1.01 -0.61 -16.50
CA PHE A 72 -0.34 -0.89 -15.24
C PHE A 72 -1.35 -1.09 -14.12
N PRO A 73 -1.67 -2.35 -13.74
CA PRO A 73 -2.44 -2.65 -12.54
C PRO A 73 -1.62 -2.37 -11.29
N LEU A 74 -2.26 -2.42 -10.13
CA LEU A 74 -1.58 -2.31 -8.85
C LEU A 74 -1.65 -3.65 -8.11
N GLU A 75 -0.49 -4.20 -7.78
CA GLU A 75 -0.36 -5.44 -7.02
C GLU A 75 0.46 -5.19 -5.75
N ILE A 76 -0.10 -5.52 -4.60
CA ILE A 76 0.52 -5.35 -3.29
C ILE A 76 0.51 -6.70 -2.58
N GLY A 77 1.67 -7.13 -2.12
CA GLY A 77 1.86 -8.38 -1.36
C GLY A 77 1.33 -8.30 0.06
N ASN A 78 1.80 -9.21 0.90
CA ASN A 78 1.40 -9.32 2.29
C ASN A 78 2.26 -8.43 3.21
N ASN A 79 1.72 -8.04 4.36
CA ASN A 79 2.47 -7.33 5.40
C ASN A 79 3.09 -6.02 4.89
N VAL A 80 2.33 -5.27 4.06
CA VAL A 80 2.77 -4.01 3.46
C VAL A 80 2.14 -2.83 4.17
N SER A 81 2.96 -1.83 4.49
CA SER A 81 2.49 -0.57 5.08
C SER A 81 2.62 0.57 4.06
N ILE A 82 1.49 1.20 3.74
CA ILE A 82 1.43 2.40 2.89
C ILE A 82 1.23 3.61 3.80
N GLY A 83 2.27 4.41 3.98
CA GLY A 83 2.31 5.53 4.92
C GLY A 83 1.32 6.66 4.58
N HIS A 84 1.03 7.49 5.58
CA HIS A 84 0.13 8.64 5.44
C HIS A 84 0.50 9.51 4.24
N ASN A 85 -0.49 9.97 3.48
CA ASN A 85 -0.33 10.80 2.28
C ASN A 85 0.53 10.18 1.16
N ALA A 86 0.83 8.90 1.19
CA ALA A 86 1.58 8.26 0.11
C ALA A 86 0.70 8.07 -1.14
N ILE A 87 1.33 8.13 -2.32
CA ILE A 87 0.70 7.83 -3.60
C ILE A 87 1.36 6.57 -4.16
N VAL A 88 0.56 5.54 -4.43
CA VAL A 88 1.02 4.29 -5.03
C VAL A 88 0.23 4.04 -6.29
N HIS A 89 0.90 4.05 -7.43
CA HIS A 89 0.26 4.05 -8.72
C HIS A 89 0.84 2.99 -9.66
N GLY A 90 -0.02 2.12 -10.22
CA GLY A 90 0.30 1.20 -11.31
C GLY A 90 1.60 0.38 -11.17
N CYS A 91 1.88 -0.18 -10.00
CA CYS A 91 3.16 -0.82 -9.69
C CYS A 91 2.99 -2.18 -8.99
N ARG A 92 4.09 -2.86 -8.74
CA ARG A 92 4.13 -4.12 -8.00
C ARG A 92 4.97 -3.96 -6.73
N ILE A 93 4.35 -4.21 -5.59
CA ILE A 93 4.99 -4.19 -4.27
C ILE A 93 4.91 -5.61 -3.71
N LYS A 94 6.04 -6.20 -3.37
CA LYS A 94 6.11 -7.54 -2.80
C LYS A 94 5.88 -7.51 -1.27
N ASP A 95 6.10 -8.63 -0.62
CA ASP A 95 5.81 -8.81 0.81
C ASP A 95 6.78 -8.04 1.71
N ASN A 96 6.34 -7.70 2.91
CA ASN A 96 7.18 -7.05 3.94
C ASN A 96 7.81 -5.74 3.43
N VAL A 97 7.02 -4.83 2.89
CA VAL A 97 7.50 -3.54 2.38
C VAL A 97 6.89 -2.38 3.18
N LEU A 98 7.71 -1.39 3.47
CA LEU A 98 7.26 -0.10 4.02
C LEU A 98 7.39 0.99 2.96
N ILE A 99 6.27 1.54 2.55
CA ILE A 99 6.20 2.76 1.73
C ILE A 99 6.01 3.94 2.67
N GLY A 100 7.03 4.78 2.79
CA GLY A 100 7.08 5.88 3.76
C GLY A 100 6.04 6.97 3.52
N MET A 101 5.73 7.73 4.57
CA MET A 101 4.75 8.83 4.53
C MET A 101 5.08 9.85 3.43
N GLY A 102 4.07 10.28 2.68
CA GLY A 102 4.21 11.28 1.63
C GLY A 102 5.08 10.87 0.44
N SER A 103 5.44 9.59 0.32
CA SER A 103 6.19 9.12 -0.84
C SER A 103 5.30 8.88 -2.05
N ILE A 104 5.91 8.89 -3.24
CA ILE A 104 5.23 8.61 -4.51
C ILE A 104 5.94 7.43 -5.17
N VAL A 105 5.20 6.36 -5.46
CA VAL A 105 5.66 5.23 -6.26
C VAL A 105 4.89 5.24 -7.56
N MET A 106 5.62 5.46 -8.68
CA MET A 106 5.02 5.63 -10.00
C MET A 106 4.81 4.29 -10.73
N ASP A 107 4.21 4.39 -11.92
CA ASP A 107 3.90 3.24 -12.77
C ASP A 107 5.11 2.36 -13.08
N ASP A 108 4.84 1.08 -13.31
CA ASP A 108 5.81 0.07 -13.73
C ASP A 108 6.99 -0.13 -12.75
N CYS A 109 6.86 0.36 -11.52
CA CYS A 109 7.85 0.07 -10.49
C CYS A 109 7.69 -1.36 -9.96
N LEU A 110 8.82 -1.96 -9.61
CA LEU A 110 8.86 -3.19 -8.82
C LEU A 110 9.61 -2.91 -7.51
N VAL A 111 8.92 -3.07 -6.39
CA VAL A 111 9.52 -3.03 -5.05
C VAL A 111 9.52 -4.44 -4.51
N GLU A 112 10.71 -5.06 -4.48
CA GLU A 112 10.85 -6.43 -3.97
C GLU A 112 10.73 -6.48 -2.44
N GLU A 113 10.60 -7.68 -1.91
CA GLU A 113 10.32 -7.94 -0.50
C GLU A 113 11.39 -7.41 0.44
N ASN A 114 10.99 -7.21 1.69
CA ASN A 114 11.86 -6.74 2.79
C ASN A 114 12.54 -5.40 2.48
N SER A 115 11.83 -4.47 1.81
CA SER A 115 12.39 -3.20 1.37
C SER A 115 11.68 -2.02 2.01
N ILE A 116 12.36 -0.86 2.04
CA ILE A 116 11.81 0.40 2.55
C ILE A 116 11.97 1.50 1.51
N VAL A 117 10.87 2.19 1.20
CA VAL A 117 10.88 3.50 0.55
C VAL A 117 10.75 4.55 1.64
N GLY A 118 11.75 5.40 1.79
CA GLY A 118 11.79 6.46 2.81
C GLY A 118 10.69 7.51 2.62
N ALA A 119 10.29 8.18 3.70
CA ALA A 119 9.29 9.24 3.65
C ALA A 119 9.65 10.35 2.66
N GLY A 120 8.65 10.92 1.97
CA GLY A 120 8.81 11.99 1.00
C GLY A 120 9.58 11.64 -0.27
N SER A 121 9.82 10.37 -0.52
CA SER A 121 10.61 9.91 -1.69
C SER A 121 9.76 9.85 -2.95
N VAL A 122 10.39 10.02 -4.12
CA VAL A 122 9.75 9.82 -5.43
C VAL A 122 10.46 8.70 -6.17
N VAL A 123 9.83 7.53 -6.21
CA VAL A 123 10.26 6.37 -6.99
C VAL A 123 9.72 6.53 -8.39
N THR A 124 10.59 6.89 -9.33
CA THR A 124 10.22 7.20 -10.70
C THR A 124 9.84 5.96 -11.49
N GLN A 125 9.03 6.14 -12.53
CA GLN A 125 8.49 5.07 -13.36
C GLN A 125 9.57 4.06 -13.81
N GLY A 126 9.24 2.77 -13.78
CA GLY A 126 10.11 1.69 -14.20
C GLY A 126 11.27 1.38 -13.25
N THR A 127 11.29 1.99 -12.07
CA THR A 127 12.35 1.72 -11.07
C THR A 127 12.16 0.32 -10.47
N HIS A 128 13.28 -0.39 -10.35
CA HIS A 128 13.35 -1.69 -9.68
C HIS A 128 14.14 -1.55 -8.39
N ILE A 129 13.47 -1.66 -7.24
CA ILE A 129 14.05 -1.74 -5.90
C ILE A 129 14.21 -3.22 -5.57
N LYS A 130 15.45 -3.65 -5.37
CA LYS A 130 15.75 -5.06 -5.09
C LYS A 130 15.43 -5.41 -3.63
N SER A 131 15.24 -6.69 -3.39
CA SER A 131 14.98 -7.23 -2.05
C SER A 131 16.02 -6.76 -1.04
N GLY A 132 15.55 -6.34 0.13
CA GLY A 132 16.42 -5.91 1.23
C GLY A 132 17.06 -4.54 1.05
N GLU A 133 16.50 -3.66 0.22
CA GLU A 133 17.05 -2.31 0.01
C GLU A 133 16.22 -1.22 0.69
N VAL A 134 16.93 -0.20 1.14
CA VAL A 134 16.34 1.07 1.63
C VAL A 134 16.61 2.16 0.60
N TRP A 135 15.56 2.74 0.07
CA TRP A 135 15.61 3.81 -0.94
C TRP A 135 15.02 5.11 -0.41
N GLY A 136 15.54 6.25 -0.88
CA GLY A 136 15.01 7.57 -0.49
C GLY A 136 15.46 8.70 -1.41
N GLY A 137 14.79 9.84 -1.25
CA GLY A 137 15.11 11.08 -2.00
C GLY A 137 14.19 11.34 -3.20
N VAL A 138 14.45 12.46 -3.91
CA VAL A 138 13.70 12.92 -5.09
C VAL A 138 14.71 13.28 -6.19
N PRO A 139 14.87 12.44 -7.22
CA PRO A 139 14.34 11.09 -7.38
C PRO A 139 14.98 10.11 -6.37
N ALA A 140 14.22 9.07 -5.99
CA ALA A 140 14.69 8.06 -5.04
C ALA A 140 15.92 7.30 -5.57
N ARG A 141 16.84 7.01 -4.66
CA ARG A 141 18.04 6.20 -4.91
C ARG A 141 18.27 5.26 -3.73
N LYS A 142 18.98 4.17 -3.97
CA LYS A 142 19.42 3.28 -2.89
C LYS A 142 20.28 4.04 -1.89
N ILE A 143 19.91 3.97 -0.62
CA ILE A 143 20.66 4.56 0.51
C ILE A 143 21.56 3.51 1.13
N LYS A 144 21.00 2.31 1.40
CA LYS A 144 21.71 1.21 2.08
C LYS A 144 20.94 -0.10 1.93
N ASP A 145 21.55 -1.18 2.36
CA ASP A 145 20.84 -2.44 2.61
C ASP A 145 20.06 -2.35 3.93
N ILE A 146 18.92 -3.05 4.01
CA ILE A 146 18.13 -3.10 5.23
C ILE A 146 18.86 -3.96 6.27
N SER A 147 18.86 -3.52 7.53
CA SER A 147 19.32 -4.34 8.64
C SER A 147 18.16 -5.14 9.24
N SER A 148 18.47 -6.26 9.93
CA SER A 148 17.46 -7.02 10.67
C SER A 148 16.72 -6.13 11.68
N ALA A 149 17.41 -5.19 12.33
CA ALA A 149 16.81 -4.25 13.27
C ALA A 149 15.80 -3.30 12.58
N LEU A 150 16.04 -2.87 11.34
CA LEU A 150 15.09 -2.06 10.59
C LEU A 150 13.91 -2.90 10.09
N LEU A 151 14.16 -4.12 9.62
CA LEU A 151 13.09 -5.01 9.18
C LEU A 151 12.11 -5.29 10.32
N GLU A 152 12.61 -5.69 11.48
CA GLU A 152 11.76 -5.99 12.65
C GLU A 152 11.21 -4.70 13.29
N GLY A 153 12.05 -3.68 13.48
CA GLY A 153 11.70 -2.46 14.21
C GLY A 153 10.81 -1.49 13.43
N GLU A 154 10.82 -1.54 12.10
CA GLU A 154 9.99 -0.66 11.27
C GLU A 154 8.97 -1.44 10.44
N VAL A 155 9.40 -2.35 9.57
CA VAL A 155 8.46 -3.01 8.65
C VAL A 155 7.48 -3.90 9.41
N ASN A 156 7.98 -4.89 10.17
CA ASN A 156 7.12 -5.84 10.87
C ASN A 156 6.35 -5.19 12.02
N ARG A 157 7.01 -4.31 12.80
CA ARG A 157 6.37 -3.61 13.90
C ARG A 157 5.18 -2.75 13.44
N ILE A 158 5.35 -1.96 12.36
CA ILE A 158 4.28 -1.10 11.86
C ILE A 158 3.11 -1.95 11.39
N ALA A 159 3.33 -2.94 10.54
CA ALA A 159 2.25 -3.79 10.02
C ALA A 159 1.48 -4.50 11.16
N ASN A 160 2.19 -5.03 12.17
CA ASN A 160 1.56 -5.65 13.33
C ASN A 160 0.77 -4.64 14.19
N ASN A 161 1.31 -3.43 14.37
CA ASN A 161 0.65 -2.39 15.13
C ASN A 161 -0.66 -1.94 14.46
N TYR A 162 -0.69 -1.86 13.14
CA TYR A 162 -1.91 -1.45 12.43
C TYR A 162 -3.04 -2.50 12.54
N VAL A 163 -2.72 -3.78 12.61
CA VAL A 163 -3.70 -4.82 12.97
C VAL A 163 -4.23 -4.59 14.39
N LYS A 164 -3.33 -4.27 15.35
CA LYS A 164 -3.74 -3.94 16.72
C LYS A 164 -4.55 -2.63 16.78
N TYR A 165 -4.12 -1.58 16.11
CA TYR A 165 -4.81 -0.29 16.15
C TYR A 165 -6.22 -0.40 15.57
N SER A 166 -6.40 -1.13 14.47
CA SER A 166 -7.71 -1.34 13.88
C SER A 166 -8.69 -2.05 14.82
N SER A 167 -8.20 -2.90 15.74
CA SER A 167 -9.06 -3.56 16.72
C SER A 167 -9.69 -2.60 17.73
N TRP A 168 -9.10 -1.43 17.98
CA TRP A 168 -9.66 -0.42 18.87
C TRP A 168 -10.92 0.27 18.33
N TYR A 169 -11.17 0.14 17.03
CA TYR A 169 -12.31 0.72 16.32
C TYR A 169 -13.41 -0.31 16.03
N LYS A 170 -13.20 -1.58 16.41
CA LYS A 170 -14.19 -2.65 16.29
C LYS A 170 -14.91 -2.78 17.64
N GLU A 171 -15.95 -1.95 17.85
CA GLU A 171 -16.93 -2.12 18.92
C GLU A 171 -18.10 -2.99 18.48
#